data_14689e0c7f0e7b1a22f569bf9929c18b
#
_entry.id   14689e0c7f0e7b1a22f569bf9929c18b
#
_cell.length_a   1.000
_cell.length_b   1.000
_cell.length_c   1.000
_cell.angle_alpha   90.00
_cell.angle_beta   90.00
_cell.angle_gamma   90.00
#
_symmetry.space_group_name_H-M   'P 1'
#
loop_
_entity.id
_entity.type
_entity.pdbx_description
1 polymer ?
#
loop_
_entity_poly.entity_id
_entity_poly.type
_entity_poly.pdbx_seq_one_letter_code
_entity_poly.pdbx_strand_id
1 'polypeptide(L)'
;MMNRWQRLFEGIRTEIKVFIFFSALLTAFRIVFLAVFQSQLASVTMENILTSLWLGFRLSLKTVGSLCLLGFLGGTLVHTFVPKWPSLRIKQVLYSIATILLTFLFLGRIPFYKIFNSSYNAMLINGKNDDIGAIVNTAINEYNALMYIIGAVVLSAALCYFLVRFLAWGAKKYSDYADDLRNADDADTVRNSDSADNRRLCTTWYPKTKKTQWMTGIALTVAIGVLGLFFRFGGAFSYTNSINWESAARLSSNLLNENILDDVQALYRVKSIAKRTAELEVINLTPQELNEKITAVGGKFNGTNFDGSFTRTITTQRLADQPQSINLVLGESYGLWPFLAEYNEPGAYLVEQGRKYAASPQAMSTQLSLAQGTGTM
;
A
#
# COMPACT_ATOMS: atom_id res chain seq x y z
N MET A 1 28.45 1.60 33.59
CA MET A 1 27.91 2.21 32.34
C MET A 1 28.03 1.23 31.19
N MET A 2 26.94 1.06 30.40
CA MET A 2 26.99 0.22 29.19
C MET A 2 28.02 0.72 28.20
N ASN A 3 28.80 -0.20 27.60
CA ASN A 3 29.68 0.12 26.49
C ASN A 3 28.85 0.43 25.22
N ARG A 4 29.39 1.24 24.29
CA ARG A 4 28.75 1.57 23.00
C ARG A 4 28.29 0.33 22.21
N TRP A 5 29.03 -0.77 22.23
CA TRP A 5 28.68 -2.01 21.58
C TRP A 5 27.48 -2.71 22.23
N GLN A 6 27.40 -2.69 23.55
CA GLN A 6 26.25 -3.24 24.27
C GLN A 6 24.97 -2.47 23.94
N ARG A 7 25.05 -1.12 23.89
CA ARG A 7 23.91 -0.28 23.48
C ARG A 7 23.47 -0.58 22.04
N LEU A 8 24.44 -0.79 21.13
CA LEU A 8 24.17 -1.13 19.74
C LEU A 8 23.42 -2.47 19.62
N PHE A 9 23.91 -3.52 20.28
CA PHE A 9 23.29 -4.85 20.24
C PHE A 9 21.91 -4.88 20.91
N GLU A 10 21.71 -4.14 22.00
CA GLU A 10 20.38 -3.98 22.58
C GLU A 10 19.43 -3.25 21.65
N GLY A 11 19.91 -2.21 20.98
CA GLY A 11 19.15 -1.53 19.93
C GLY A 11 18.75 -2.46 18.81
N ILE A 12 19.67 -3.30 18.30
CA ILE A 12 19.40 -4.30 17.24
C ILE A 12 18.38 -5.33 17.72
N ARG A 13 18.49 -5.81 18.96
CA ARG A 13 17.49 -6.72 19.55
C ARG A 13 16.09 -6.11 19.54
N THR A 14 16.00 -4.82 19.80
CA THR A 14 14.72 -4.10 19.73
C THR A 14 14.20 -4.03 18.29
N GLU A 15 15.06 -3.80 17.29
CA GLU A 15 14.65 -3.81 15.87
C GLU A 15 14.17 -5.19 15.42
N ILE A 16 14.77 -6.27 15.90
CA ILE A 16 14.29 -7.63 15.61
C ILE A 16 12.87 -7.83 16.15
N LYS A 17 12.56 -7.35 17.34
CA LYS A 17 11.19 -7.39 17.88
C LYS A 17 10.21 -6.58 17.03
N VAL A 18 10.63 -5.39 16.61
CA VAL A 18 9.84 -4.53 15.71
C VAL A 18 9.56 -5.26 14.40
N PHE A 19 10.59 -5.87 13.80
CA PHE A 19 10.46 -6.65 12.59
C PHE A 19 9.43 -7.79 12.75
N ILE A 20 9.52 -8.56 13.83
CA ILE A 20 8.57 -9.65 14.12
C ILE A 20 7.16 -9.10 14.29
N PHE A 21 7.00 -8.03 15.09
CA PHE A 21 5.69 -7.44 15.35
C PHE A 21 4.99 -6.95 14.07
N PHE A 22 5.65 -6.12 13.27
CA PHE A 22 5.03 -5.57 12.06
C PHE A 22 4.86 -6.61 10.96
N SER A 23 5.74 -7.59 10.84
CA SER A 23 5.58 -8.71 9.92
C SER A 23 4.34 -9.55 10.27
N ALA A 24 4.16 -9.86 11.55
CA ALA A 24 2.98 -10.56 12.05
C ALA A 24 1.70 -9.71 11.88
N LEU A 25 1.75 -8.43 12.21
CA LEU A 25 0.63 -7.50 12.09
C LEU A 25 0.12 -7.39 10.65
N LEU A 26 1.02 -7.12 9.69
CA LEU A 26 0.64 -6.98 8.28
C LEU A 26 0.16 -8.31 7.69
N THR A 27 0.70 -9.45 8.14
CA THR A 27 0.20 -10.76 7.75
C THR A 27 -1.19 -11.02 8.33
N ALA A 28 -1.43 -10.68 9.60
CA ALA A 28 -2.74 -10.78 10.23
C ALA A 28 -3.79 -9.92 9.51
N PHE A 29 -3.45 -8.69 9.14
CA PHE A 29 -4.32 -7.81 8.37
C PHE A 29 -4.72 -8.43 7.02
N ARG A 30 -3.79 -9.10 6.32
CA ARG A 30 -4.11 -9.83 5.08
C ARG A 30 -5.08 -10.98 5.31
N ILE A 31 -4.85 -11.76 6.35
CA ILE A 31 -5.73 -12.89 6.68
C ILE A 31 -7.14 -12.38 7.02
N VAL A 32 -7.24 -11.30 7.82
CA VAL A 32 -8.54 -10.68 8.15
C VAL A 32 -9.20 -10.13 6.89
N PHE A 33 -8.45 -9.50 5.98
CA PHE A 33 -9.00 -9.01 4.71
C PHE A 33 -9.60 -10.13 3.87
N LEU A 34 -8.91 -11.27 3.72
CA LEU A 34 -9.45 -12.43 3.02
C LEU A 34 -10.67 -13.02 3.73
N ALA A 35 -10.67 -13.05 5.06
CA ALA A 35 -11.80 -13.52 5.84
C ALA A 35 -13.05 -12.65 5.70
N VAL A 36 -12.88 -11.32 5.61
CA VAL A 36 -13.99 -10.38 5.38
C VAL A 36 -14.61 -10.58 3.99
N PHE A 37 -13.81 -10.91 2.99
CA PHE A 37 -14.25 -11.12 1.60
C PHE A 37 -14.29 -12.61 1.19
N GLN A 38 -14.48 -13.52 2.14
CA GLN A 38 -14.47 -14.97 1.90
C GLN A 38 -15.45 -15.44 0.82
N SER A 39 -16.56 -14.73 0.60
CA SER A 39 -17.52 -15.04 -0.46
C SER A 39 -16.91 -15.00 -1.87
N GLN A 40 -15.89 -14.16 -2.08
CA GLN A 40 -15.16 -14.06 -3.35
C GLN A 40 -14.09 -15.14 -3.51
N LEU A 41 -13.87 -15.98 -2.51
CA LEU A 41 -12.87 -17.05 -2.53
C LEU A 41 -13.45 -18.41 -2.95
N ALA A 42 -14.76 -18.52 -3.21
CA ALA A 42 -15.42 -19.79 -3.49
C ALA A 42 -14.84 -20.58 -4.69
N SER A 43 -14.31 -19.85 -5.69
CA SER A 43 -13.69 -20.45 -6.88
C SER A 43 -12.16 -20.45 -6.83
N VAL A 44 -11.55 -20.09 -5.70
CA VAL A 44 -10.10 -19.92 -5.58
C VAL A 44 -9.45 -21.12 -4.91
N THR A 45 -8.36 -21.62 -5.46
CA THR A 45 -7.61 -22.72 -4.85
C THR A 45 -6.82 -22.28 -3.61
N MET A 46 -6.61 -23.20 -2.68
CA MET A 46 -5.79 -22.94 -1.49
C MET A 46 -4.35 -22.55 -1.85
N GLU A 47 -3.81 -23.12 -2.92
CA GLU A 47 -2.48 -22.77 -3.44
C GLU A 47 -2.38 -21.27 -3.81
N ASN A 48 -3.40 -20.74 -4.49
CA ASN A 48 -3.44 -19.32 -4.85
C ASN A 48 -3.56 -18.42 -3.60
N ILE A 49 -4.30 -18.85 -2.59
CA ILE A 49 -4.39 -18.12 -1.30
C ILE A 49 -3.03 -18.07 -0.62
N LEU A 50 -2.35 -19.22 -0.50
CA LEU A 50 -1.01 -19.29 0.11
C LEU A 50 0.02 -18.48 -0.70
N THR A 51 -0.07 -18.52 -2.02
CA THR A 51 0.77 -17.72 -2.91
C THR A 51 0.54 -16.22 -2.69
N SER A 52 -0.72 -15.78 -2.57
CA SER A 52 -1.04 -14.38 -2.25
C SER A 52 -0.46 -13.94 -0.90
N LEU A 53 -0.61 -14.76 0.13
CA LEU A 53 -0.06 -14.50 1.46
C LEU A 53 1.47 -14.43 1.43
N TRP A 54 2.13 -15.35 0.73
CA TRP A 54 3.58 -15.37 0.59
C TRP A 54 4.12 -14.15 -0.17
N LEU A 55 3.54 -13.84 -1.34
CA LEU A 55 3.91 -12.66 -2.11
C LEU A 55 3.64 -11.37 -1.32
N GLY A 56 2.52 -11.32 -0.62
CA GLY A 56 2.16 -10.21 0.26
C GLY A 56 3.17 -10.06 1.41
N PHE A 57 3.55 -11.13 2.08
CA PHE A 57 4.60 -11.10 3.10
C PHE A 57 5.91 -10.55 2.54
N ARG A 58 6.35 -11.06 1.37
CA ARG A 58 7.55 -10.56 0.69
C ARG A 58 7.47 -9.07 0.36
N LEU A 59 6.32 -8.60 -0.12
CA LEU A 59 6.14 -7.19 -0.43
C LEU A 59 6.18 -6.32 0.83
N SER A 60 5.59 -6.79 1.94
CA SER A 60 5.62 -6.09 3.23
C SER A 60 7.01 -5.96 3.83
N LEU A 61 7.97 -6.80 3.44
CA LEU A 61 9.36 -6.63 3.88
C LEU A 61 9.92 -5.25 3.53
N LYS A 62 9.44 -4.62 2.45
CA LYS A 62 9.82 -3.23 2.11
C LYS A 62 9.29 -2.23 3.15
N THR A 63 8.03 -2.35 3.52
CA THR A 63 7.39 -1.48 4.52
C THR A 63 8.02 -1.69 5.89
N VAL A 64 8.15 -2.95 6.33
CA VAL A 64 8.74 -3.30 7.63
C VAL A 64 10.22 -2.93 7.68
N GLY A 65 10.98 -3.20 6.62
CA GLY A 65 12.39 -2.83 6.52
C GLY A 65 12.60 -1.31 6.61
N SER A 66 11.73 -0.52 5.99
CA SER A 66 11.79 0.95 6.09
C SER A 66 11.50 1.43 7.51
N LEU A 67 10.53 0.84 8.20
CA LEU A 67 10.24 1.16 9.61
C LEU A 67 11.41 0.80 10.52
N CYS A 68 11.99 -0.39 10.37
CA CYS A 68 13.17 -0.80 11.12
C CYS A 68 14.37 0.11 10.85
N LEU A 69 14.57 0.55 9.61
CA LEU A 69 15.63 1.49 9.26
C LEU A 69 15.47 2.83 9.97
N LEU A 70 14.25 3.38 9.98
CA LEU A 70 13.95 4.63 10.70
C LEU A 70 14.23 4.52 12.20
N GLY A 71 13.79 3.44 12.83
CA GLY A 71 14.06 3.19 14.25
C GLY A 71 15.53 2.91 14.55
N PHE A 72 16.21 2.21 13.65
CA PHE A 72 17.65 1.96 13.77
C PHE A 72 18.43 3.28 13.72
N LEU A 73 18.17 4.12 12.72
CA LEU A 73 18.88 5.40 12.56
C LEU A 73 18.54 6.37 13.69
N GLY A 74 17.25 6.63 13.96
CA GLY A 74 16.81 7.62 14.94
C GLY A 74 16.92 7.17 16.40
N GLY A 75 16.84 5.86 16.64
CA GLY A 75 16.90 5.28 17.98
C GLY A 75 18.23 4.62 18.30
N THR A 76 18.54 3.53 17.60
CA THR A 76 19.70 2.67 17.92
C THR A 76 21.03 3.36 17.67
N LEU A 77 21.21 3.92 16.48
CA LEU A 77 22.49 4.52 16.08
C LEU A 77 22.81 5.74 16.95
N VAL A 78 21.84 6.63 17.15
CA VAL A 78 22.03 7.80 18.00
C VAL A 78 22.37 7.39 19.44
N HIS A 79 21.64 6.43 20.02
CA HIS A 79 21.92 5.95 21.39
C HIS A 79 23.30 5.30 21.54
N THR A 80 23.81 4.70 20.48
CA THR A 80 25.15 4.09 20.48
C THR A 80 26.23 5.13 20.80
N PHE A 81 26.10 6.34 20.24
CA PHE A 81 27.06 7.43 20.42
C PHE A 81 26.66 8.38 21.56
N VAL A 82 25.37 8.59 21.80
CA VAL A 82 24.84 9.49 22.84
C VAL A 82 24.16 8.66 23.94
N PRO A 83 24.84 8.33 25.05
CA PRO A 83 24.29 7.45 26.09
C PRO A 83 23.01 7.93 26.76
N LYS A 84 22.82 9.26 26.85
CA LYS A 84 21.62 9.88 27.46
C LYS A 84 20.38 9.87 26.54
N TRP A 85 20.53 9.42 25.28
CA TRP A 85 19.44 9.42 24.31
C TRP A 85 18.35 8.38 24.68
N PRO A 86 17.07 8.76 24.83
CA PRO A 86 16.01 7.87 25.31
C PRO A 86 15.50 6.97 24.19
N SER A 87 16.37 6.11 23.64
CA SER A 87 16.14 5.28 22.45
C SER A 87 14.86 4.47 22.53
N LEU A 88 14.60 3.80 23.65
CA LEU A 88 13.41 2.96 23.81
C LEU A 88 12.11 3.78 23.72
N ARG A 89 12.06 4.94 24.39
CA ARG A 89 10.89 5.83 24.35
C ARG A 89 10.62 6.37 22.94
N ILE A 90 11.68 6.79 22.25
CA ILE A 90 11.58 7.29 20.86
C ILE A 90 11.05 6.20 19.95
N LYS A 91 11.56 4.97 20.06
CA LYS A 91 11.07 3.82 19.30
C LYS A 91 9.63 3.48 19.64
N GLN A 92 9.26 3.48 20.91
CA GLN A 92 7.88 3.25 21.34
C GLN A 92 6.92 4.26 20.71
N VAL A 93 7.26 5.55 20.72
CA VAL A 93 6.44 6.60 20.10
C VAL A 93 6.38 6.42 18.58
N LEU A 94 7.54 6.27 17.90
CA LEU A 94 7.62 6.09 16.46
C LEU A 94 6.77 4.91 15.99
N TYR A 95 6.94 3.75 16.62
CA TYR A 95 6.24 2.54 16.21
C TYR A 95 4.78 2.52 16.64
N SER A 96 4.40 3.24 17.71
CA SER A 96 2.98 3.45 18.06
C SER A 96 2.30 4.30 16.99
N ILE A 97 2.92 5.38 16.54
CA ILE A 97 2.39 6.20 15.44
C ILE A 97 2.23 5.34 14.17
N ALA A 98 3.25 4.54 13.81
CA ALA A 98 3.16 3.64 12.68
C ALA A 98 2.02 2.61 12.83
N THR A 99 1.85 2.04 14.02
CA THR A 99 0.76 1.09 14.32
C THR A 99 -0.61 1.72 14.16
N ILE A 100 -0.80 2.94 14.69
CA ILE A 100 -2.05 3.69 14.54
C ILE A 100 -2.34 3.93 13.05
N LEU A 101 -1.39 4.48 12.31
CA LEU A 101 -1.54 4.77 10.89
C LEU A 101 -1.87 3.51 10.08
N LEU A 102 -1.15 2.41 10.27
CA LEU A 102 -1.39 1.15 9.58
C LEU A 102 -2.76 0.56 9.91
N THR A 103 -3.21 0.68 11.17
CA THR A 103 -4.52 0.17 11.58
C THR A 103 -5.65 0.99 10.95
N PHE A 104 -5.54 2.32 10.93
CA PHE A 104 -6.51 3.19 10.26
C PHE A 104 -6.55 2.94 8.75
N LEU A 105 -5.40 2.79 8.10
CA LEU A 105 -5.33 2.46 6.68
C LEU A 105 -5.97 1.11 6.40
N PHE A 106 -5.67 0.08 7.22
CA PHE A 106 -6.24 -1.24 7.03
C PHE A 106 -7.77 -1.24 7.16
N LEU A 107 -8.32 -0.63 8.21
CA LEU A 107 -9.77 -0.60 8.41
C LEU A 107 -10.47 0.30 7.38
N GLY A 108 -9.84 1.38 6.94
CA GLY A 108 -10.35 2.21 5.84
C GLY A 108 -10.33 1.51 4.48
N ARG A 109 -9.39 0.58 4.26
CA ARG A 109 -9.31 -0.23 3.05
C ARG A 109 -10.54 -1.13 2.86
N ILE A 110 -11.15 -1.64 3.94
CA ILE A 110 -12.29 -2.56 3.86
C ILE A 110 -13.49 -1.91 3.15
N PRO A 111 -14.04 -0.76 3.59
CA PRO A 111 -15.11 -0.10 2.87
C PRO A 111 -14.67 0.38 1.48
N PHE A 112 -13.43 0.86 1.33
CA PHE A 112 -12.91 1.25 0.03
C PHE A 112 -12.92 0.10 -0.98
N TYR A 113 -12.51 -1.10 -0.57
CA TYR A 113 -12.55 -2.28 -1.43
C TYR A 113 -13.98 -2.72 -1.76
N LYS A 114 -14.93 -2.57 -0.83
CA LYS A 114 -16.35 -2.86 -1.10
C LYS A 114 -16.92 -1.99 -2.22
N ILE A 115 -16.49 -0.74 -2.31
CA ILE A 115 -16.97 0.24 -3.30
C ILE A 115 -16.25 0.05 -4.63
N PHE A 116 -14.92 0.01 -4.62
CA PHE A 116 -14.09 0.12 -5.81
C PHE A 116 -13.52 -1.22 -6.30
N ASN A 117 -13.76 -2.32 -5.58
CA ASN A 117 -13.19 -3.65 -5.83
C ASN A 117 -11.65 -3.61 -6.03
N SER A 118 -10.99 -2.68 -5.39
CA SER A 118 -9.56 -2.43 -5.45
C SER A 118 -9.07 -1.87 -4.11
N SER A 119 -7.83 -2.15 -3.74
CA SER A 119 -7.16 -1.41 -2.68
C SER A 119 -7.00 0.06 -3.09
N TYR A 120 -6.46 0.91 -2.21
CA TYR A 120 -6.25 2.32 -2.52
C TYR A 120 -5.68 2.53 -3.93
N ASN A 121 -6.39 3.29 -4.75
CA ASN A 121 -6.09 3.55 -6.15
C ASN A 121 -6.24 5.05 -6.48
N ALA A 122 -6.17 5.41 -7.76
CA ALA A 122 -6.24 6.81 -8.22
C ALA A 122 -7.54 7.53 -7.80
N MET A 123 -8.66 6.81 -7.55
CA MET A 123 -9.91 7.40 -7.07
C MET A 123 -9.73 8.15 -5.74
N LEU A 124 -8.75 7.74 -4.91
CA LEU A 124 -8.42 8.46 -3.68
C LEU A 124 -7.94 9.91 -3.93
N ILE A 125 -7.28 10.14 -5.06
CA ILE A 125 -6.81 11.49 -5.44
C ILE A 125 -7.92 12.26 -6.14
N ASN A 126 -8.70 11.59 -7.00
CA ASN A 126 -9.79 12.22 -7.73
C ASN A 126 -10.85 12.77 -6.76
N GLY A 127 -11.14 12.05 -5.68
CA GLY A 127 -12.04 12.51 -4.62
C GLY A 127 -11.63 13.85 -3.96
N LYS A 128 -10.40 14.33 -4.18
CA LYS A 128 -10.00 15.67 -3.76
C LYS A 128 -10.73 16.79 -4.50
N ASN A 129 -11.14 16.50 -5.72
CA ASN A 129 -11.84 17.46 -6.59
C ASN A 129 -13.37 17.37 -6.49
N ASP A 130 -13.87 16.37 -5.77
CA ASP A 130 -15.28 16.12 -5.54
C ASP A 130 -15.80 16.88 -4.31
N ASP A 131 -17.11 16.90 -4.12
CA ASP A 131 -17.73 17.45 -2.91
C ASP A 131 -17.41 16.56 -1.70
N ILE A 132 -16.42 17.01 -0.89
CA ILE A 132 -15.99 16.31 0.34
C ILE A 132 -17.17 16.11 1.30
N GLY A 133 -18.12 17.06 1.37
CA GLY A 133 -19.30 16.94 2.23
C GLY A 133 -20.18 15.78 1.82
N ALA A 134 -20.45 15.63 0.53
CA ALA A 134 -21.20 14.51 -0.02
C ALA A 134 -20.49 13.18 0.22
N ILE A 135 -19.18 13.12 -0.02
CA ILE A 135 -18.38 11.91 0.21
C ILE A 135 -18.44 11.46 1.68
N VAL A 136 -18.25 12.39 2.61
CA VAL A 136 -18.30 12.09 4.06
C VAL A 136 -19.69 11.64 4.48
N ASN A 137 -20.74 12.31 4.00
CA ASN A 137 -22.12 11.94 4.32
C ASN A 137 -22.46 10.53 3.82
N THR A 138 -22.10 10.22 2.59
CA THR A 138 -22.25 8.87 2.00
C THR A 138 -21.45 7.83 2.77
N ALA A 139 -20.18 8.14 3.10
CA ALA A 139 -19.34 7.23 3.87
C ALA A 139 -19.93 6.88 5.25
N ILE A 140 -20.51 7.86 5.95
CA ILE A 140 -21.12 7.65 7.26
C ILE A 140 -22.43 6.87 7.16
N ASN A 141 -23.32 7.29 6.27
CA ASN A 141 -24.70 6.79 6.24
C ASN A 141 -24.84 5.47 5.47
N GLU A 142 -24.09 5.28 4.40
CA GLU A 142 -24.22 4.08 3.55
C GLU A 142 -23.15 3.02 3.86
N TYR A 143 -21.93 3.45 4.22
CA TYR A 143 -20.81 2.53 4.42
C TYR A 143 -20.38 2.35 5.87
N ASN A 144 -21.15 2.89 6.85
CA ASN A 144 -20.87 2.78 8.27
C ASN A 144 -19.44 3.22 8.66
N ALA A 145 -18.90 4.27 8.03
CA ALA A 145 -17.53 4.72 8.24
C ALA A 145 -17.22 4.98 9.73
N LEU A 146 -18.19 5.47 10.51
CA LEU A 146 -18.04 5.70 11.94
C LEU A 146 -17.67 4.41 12.69
N MET A 147 -18.27 3.27 12.35
CA MET A 147 -17.97 1.97 12.96
C MET A 147 -16.52 1.54 12.68
N TYR A 148 -16.04 1.76 11.45
CA TYR A 148 -14.65 1.48 11.10
C TYR A 148 -13.66 2.42 11.82
N ILE A 149 -14.03 3.69 12.01
CA ILE A 149 -13.21 4.66 12.76
C ILE A 149 -13.11 4.25 14.24
N ILE A 150 -14.24 3.92 14.89
CA ILE A 150 -14.27 3.45 16.27
C ILE A 150 -13.44 2.15 16.40
N GLY A 151 -13.65 1.22 15.50
CA GLY A 151 -12.87 -0.02 15.44
C GLY A 151 -11.37 0.25 15.30
N ALA A 152 -10.99 1.22 14.47
CA ALA A 152 -9.59 1.61 14.28
C ALA A 152 -8.99 2.19 15.57
N VAL A 153 -9.71 3.03 16.28
CA VAL A 153 -9.27 3.59 17.57
C VAL A 153 -9.07 2.48 18.61
N VAL A 154 -10.06 1.61 18.79
CA VAL A 154 -9.99 0.52 19.78
C VAL A 154 -8.87 -0.46 19.44
N LEU A 155 -8.80 -0.91 18.19
CA LEU A 155 -7.78 -1.86 17.74
C LEU A 155 -6.38 -1.27 17.82
N SER A 156 -6.19 -0.02 17.39
CA SER A 156 -4.88 0.64 17.49
C SER A 156 -4.43 0.84 18.93
N ALA A 157 -5.34 1.17 19.84
CA ALA A 157 -5.01 1.29 21.26
C ALA A 157 -4.55 -0.05 21.84
N ALA A 158 -5.25 -1.15 21.56
CA ALA A 158 -4.87 -2.50 21.98
C ALA A 158 -3.50 -2.93 21.40
N LEU A 159 -3.29 -2.70 20.10
CA LEU A 159 -2.02 -3.02 19.43
C LEU A 159 -0.86 -2.18 19.96
N CYS A 160 -1.06 -0.88 20.20
CA CYS A 160 -0.04 -0.01 20.81
C CYS A 160 0.30 -0.44 22.23
N TYR A 161 -0.70 -0.81 23.04
CA TYR A 161 -0.47 -1.34 24.38
C TYR A 161 0.40 -2.61 24.32
N PHE A 162 0.04 -3.56 23.44
CA PHE A 162 0.82 -4.78 23.24
C PHE A 162 2.24 -4.48 22.74
N LEU A 163 2.38 -3.61 21.74
CA LEU A 163 3.68 -3.19 21.20
C LEU A 163 4.59 -2.62 22.28
N VAL A 164 4.10 -1.64 23.06
CA VAL A 164 4.88 -1.01 24.12
C VAL A 164 5.35 -2.04 25.15
N ARG A 165 4.47 -2.96 25.55
CA ARG A 165 4.83 -4.08 26.47
C ARG A 165 5.83 -5.03 25.85
N PHE A 166 5.65 -5.38 24.57
CA PHE A 166 6.55 -6.29 23.86
C PHE A 166 7.95 -5.70 23.68
N LEU A 167 8.05 -4.41 23.37
CA LEU A 167 9.35 -3.72 23.27
C LEU A 167 10.04 -3.61 24.63
N ALA A 168 9.28 -3.31 25.68
CA ALA A 168 9.79 -3.21 27.05
C ALA A 168 10.15 -4.58 27.65
N TRP A 169 9.64 -5.68 27.10
CA TRP A 169 9.92 -7.01 27.61
C TRP A 169 11.41 -7.35 27.53
N GLY A 170 12.01 -7.64 28.68
CA GLY A 170 13.44 -7.88 28.83
C GLY A 170 14.31 -6.63 28.97
N ALA A 171 13.77 -5.42 28.80
CA ALA A 171 14.49 -4.18 29.09
C ALA A 171 14.48 -3.84 30.59
N LYS A 172 13.43 -4.19 31.33
CA LYS A 172 13.33 -4.00 32.78
C LYS A 172 14.41 -4.75 33.59
N LYS A 173 14.73 -5.98 33.21
CA LYS A 173 15.77 -6.76 33.89
C LYS A 173 17.14 -6.08 33.88
N TYR A 174 17.37 -5.17 32.94
CA TYR A 174 18.66 -4.47 32.83
C TYR A 174 18.71 -3.20 33.69
N SER A 175 17.59 -2.49 33.86
CA SER A 175 17.52 -1.32 34.74
C SER A 175 17.61 -1.74 36.22
N ASP A 176 16.91 -2.80 36.58
CA ASP A 176 16.91 -3.35 37.94
C ASP A 176 18.31 -3.87 38.30
N TYR A 177 19.02 -4.50 37.36
CA TYR A 177 20.38 -4.95 37.55
C TYR A 177 21.42 -3.80 37.67
N ALA A 178 21.18 -2.69 36.95
CA ALA A 178 22.05 -1.50 37.07
C ALA A 178 21.85 -0.78 38.42
N ASP A 179 20.62 -0.80 38.95
CA ASP A 179 20.29 -0.26 40.26
C ASP A 179 20.78 -1.18 41.40
N ASP A 180 20.72 -2.51 41.22
CA ASP A 180 21.29 -3.50 42.14
C ASP A 180 22.81 -3.38 42.21
N LEU A 181 23.50 -3.15 41.10
CA LEU A 181 24.96 -2.92 41.09
C LEU A 181 25.34 -1.58 41.75
N ARG A 182 24.47 -0.55 41.62
CA ARG A 182 24.70 0.73 42.26
C ARG A 182 24.53 0.66 43.77
N ASN A 183 23.56 -0.16 44.21
CA ASN A 183 23.31 -0.42 45.63
C ASN A 183 24.30 -1.42 46.23
N ALA A 184 24.98 -2.24 45.41
CA ALA A 184 25.98 -3.20 45.82
C ALA A 184 27.38 -2.59 46.03
N ASP A 185 27.68 -1.46 45.42
CA ASP A 185 28.91 -0.69 45.68
C ASP A 185 28.91 -0.04 47.09
N ASP A 186 27.71 0.06 47.71
CA ASP A 186 27.56 0.56 49.12
C ASP A 186 27.48 -0.54 50.18
N ALA A 187 27.53 -1.82 49.79
CA ALA A 187 27.39 -2.92 50.77
C ALA A 187 28.41 -4.06 50.54
N ASP A 188 29.35 -4.17 51.46
CA ASP A 188 30.31 -5.28 51.60
C ASP A 188 29.67 -6.68 51.83
N THR A 189 28.40 -6.88 51.53
CA THR A 189 27.58 -8.02 51.95
C THR A 189 27.11 -8.97 50.84
N VAL A 190 27.58 -8.86 49.59
CA VAL A 190 27.15 -9.77 48.51
C VAL A 190 28.20 -10.85 48.24
N ARG A 191 28.48 -11.65 49.24
CA ARG A 191 29.40 -12.81 49.06
C ARG A 191 28.71 -14.17 48.95
N ASN A 192 27.41 -14.26 49.20
CA ASN A 192 26.69 -15.53 49.19
C ASN A 192 25.22 -15.35 48.80
N SER A 193 24.91 -15.26 47.53
CA SER A 193 23.57 -15.58 47.06
C SER A 193 23.62 -16.10 45.62
N ASP A 194 22.77 -17.06 45.33
CA ASP A 194 22.62 -17.88 44.12
C ASP A 194 22.40 -17.16 42.80
N SER A 195 23.11 -16.08 42.55
CA SER A 195 23.00 -15.25 41.34
C SER A 195 23.85 -15.71 40.16
N ALA A 196 24.46 -16.92 40.24
CA ALA A 196 25.27 -17.46 39.14
C ALA A 196 24.43 -17.73 37.87
N ASP A 197 23.15 -18.09 38.05
CA ASP A 197 22.24 -18.40 36.92
C ASP A 197 21.70 -17.15 36.24
N ASN A 198 21.50 -16.07 37.01
CA ASN A 198 21.06 -14.78 36.44
C ASN A 198 22.22 -14.03 35.75
N ARG A 199 23.48 -14.30 36.07
CA ARG A 199 24.64 -13.71 35.36
C ARG A 199 24.82 -14.25 33.96
N ARG A 200 24.37 -15.48 33.66
CA ARG A 200 24.49 -16.07 32.30
C ARG A 200 23.56 -15.46 31.28
N LEU A 201 22.46 -14.84 31.68
CA LEU A 201 21.46 -14.24 30.78
C LEU A 201 21.77 -12.79 30.36
N CYS A 202 22.73 -12.14 30.99
CA CYS A 202 23.02 -10.71 30.78
C CYS A 202 24.41 -10.45 30.17
N THR A 203 25.21 -11.45 29.86
CA THR A 203 26.46 -11.25 29.12
C THR A 203 26.20 -11.15 27.64
N THR A 204 25.71 -9.99 27.21
CA THR A 204 25.79 -9.65 25.77
C THR A 204 27.26 -9.63 25.38
N TRP A 205 27.62 -10.56 24.49
CA TRP A 205 28.94 -10.59 23.89
C TRP A 205 29.27 -9.20 23.30
N TYR A 206 30.47 -8.69 23.57
CA TYR A 206 30.95 -7.47 22.92
C TYR A 206 32.43 -7.60 22.57
N PRO A 207 32.90 -6.99 21.49
CA PRO A 207 34.29 -7.09 21.06
C PRO A 207 35.18 -6.34 22.02
N LYS A 208 36.14 -7.05 22.64
CA LYS A 208 37.05 -6.50 23.66
C LYS A 208 38.29 -5.84 23.06
N THR A 209 38.85 -6.41 21.99
CA THR A 209 40.08 -5.89 21.37
C THR A 209 39.76 -4.93 20.21
N LYS A 210 40.69 -4.00 19.89
CA LYS A 210 40.55 -3.09 18.77
C LYS A 210 40.33 -3.85 17.45
N LYS A 211 41.03 -4.96 17.23
CA LYS A 211 40.89 -5.81 16.04
C LYS A 211 39.49 -6.39 15.93
N THR A 212 38.96 -6.98 17.00
CA THR A 212 37.60 -7.55 17.02
C THR A 212 36.53 -6.46 16.87
N GLN A 213 36.75 -5.25 17.40
CA GLN A 213 35.86 -4.12 17.20
C GLN A 213 35.74 -3.71 15.71
N TRP A 214 36.88 -3.59 15.03
CA TRP A 214 36.93 -3.30 13.60
C TRP A 214 36.24 -4.41 12.78
N MET A 215 36.57 -5.67 13.04
CA MET A 215 35.95 -6.79 12.34
C MET A 215 34.45 -6.84 12.55
N THR A 216 33.96 -6.63 13.78
CA THR A 216 32.51 -6.58 14.06
C THR A 216 31.83 -5.40 13.39
N GLY A 217 32.49 -4.24 13.37
CA GLY A 217 31.98 -3.05 12.68
C GLY A 217 31.81 -3.28 11.19
N ILE A 218 32.79 -3.83 10.52
CA ILE A 218 32.77 -4.18 9.10
C ILE A 218 31.66 -5.23 8.84
N ALA A 219 31.65 -6.32 9.61
CA ALA A 219 30.65 -7.37 9.45
C ALA A 219 29.21 -6.84 9.61
N LEU A 220 28.98 -5.97 10.59
CA LEU A 220 27.69 -5.36 10.82
C LEU A 220 27.29 -4.41 9.68
N THR A 221 28.22 -3.62 9.16
CA THR A 221 27.97 -2.72 8.02
C THR A 221 27.58 -3.53 6.77
N VAL A 222 28.32 -4.61 6.50
CA VAL A 222 28.00 -5.53 5.40
C VAL A 222 26.64 -6.17 5.62
N ALA A 223 26.36 -6.67 6.82
CA ALA A 223 25.06 -7.28 7.15
C ALA A 223 23.88 -6.30 6.96
N ILE A 224 24.03 -5.04 7.40
CA ILE A 224 23.01 -4.00 7.19
C ILE A 224 22.81 -3.71 5.70
N GLY A 225 23.89 -3.64 4.92
CA GLY A 225 23.84 -3.46 3.47
C GLY A 225 23.11 -4.62 2.77
N VAL A 226 23.45 -5.86 3.13
CA VAL A 226 22.81 -7.08 2.59
C VAL A 226 21.32 -7.14 2.97
N LEU A 227 20.98 -6.85 4.22
CA LEU A 227 19.60 -6.79 4.69
C LEU A 227 18.83 -5.66 4.01
N GLY A 228 19.46 -4.51 3.80
CA GLY A 228 18.87 -3.39 3.06
C GLY A 228 18.51 -3.77 1.62
N LEU A 229 19.40 -4.46 0.91
CA LEU A 229 19.13 -5.00 -0.42
C LEU A 229 18.00 -6.04 -0.39
N PHE A 230 18.05 -6.97 0.57
CA PHE A 230 17.01 -7.98 0.74
C PHE A 230 15.62 -7.36 0.96
N PHE A 231 15.50 -6.36 1.81
CA PHE A 231 14.25 -5.64 2.03
C PHE A 231 13.85 -4.80 0.83
N ARG A 232 14.81 -4.13 0.17
CA ARG A 232 14.56 -3.30 -1.02
C ARG A 232 13.94 -4.11 -2.16
N PHE A 233 14.34 -5.37 -2.33
CA PHE A 233 13.83 -6.26 -3.37
C PHE A 233 12.67 -7.17 -2.91
N GLY A 234 12.13 -6.96 -1.71
CA GLY A 234 11.00 -7.74 -1.19
C GLY A 234 11.36 -9.22 -1.01
N GLY A 235 12.40 -9.49 -0.20
CA GLY A 235 12.84 -10.86 0.10
C GLY A 235 13.60 -11.53 -1.04
N ALA A 236 14.32 -10.75 -1.85
CA ALA A 236 15.20 -11.24 -2.91
C ALA A 236 16.52 -10.46 -2.91
N PHE A 237 17.53 -10.99 -3.63
CA PHE A 237 18.83 -10.34 -3.81
C PHE A 237 19.04 -9.82 -5.23
N SER A 238 18.10 -10.03 -6.14
CA SER A 238 18.16 -9.59 -7.53
C SER A 238 16.89 -8.85 -7.94
N TYR A 239 17.03 -7.95 -8.89
CA TYR A 239 15.91 -7.20 -9.44
C TYR A 239 14.90 -8.14 -10.16
N THR A 240 15.36 -9.14 -10.86
CA THR A 240 14.53 -10.12 -11.58
C THR A 240 13.56 -10.88 -10.67
N ASN A 241 14.00 -11.18 -9.44
CA ASN A 241 13.19 -11.88 -8.44
C ASN A 241 12.49 -10.92 -7.46
N SER A 242 12.61 -9.61 -7.71
CA SER A 242 11.98 -8.61 -6.85
C SER A 242 10.45 -8.62 -7.00
N ILE A 243 9.78 -8.18 -5.95
CA ILE A 243 8.36 -7.90 -5.98
C ILE A 243 8.13 -6.42 -5.72
N ASN A 244 7.28 -5.81 -6.52
CA ASN A 244 6.81 -4.44 -6.35
C ASN A 244 5.30 -4.37 -6.65
N TRP A 245 4.69 -3.22 -6.44
CA TRP A 245 3.27 -3.05 -6.68
C TRP A 245 2.85 -3.27 -8.14
N GLU A 246 3.73 -2.98 -9.12
CA GLU A 246 3.48 -3.20 -10.55
C GLU A 246 3.48 -4.69 -10.92
N SER A 247 4.30 -5.48 -10.23
CA SER A 247 4.44 -6.92 -10.47
C SER A 247 3.64 -7.78 -9.49
N ALA A 248 2.78 -7.17 -8.66
CA ALA A 248 2.01 -7.89 -7.65
C ALA A 248 0.83 -8.67 -8.25
N ALA A 249 0.19 -8.15 -9.31
CA ALA A 249 -0.94 -8.79 -9.97
C ALA A 249 -0.47 -10.00 -10.82
N ARG A 250 -0.45 -11.19 -10.22
CA ARG A 250 0.04 -12.44 -10.83
C ARG A 250 -0.97 -13.58 -10.76
N LEU A 251 -2.08 -13.36 -10.08
CA LEU A 251 -3.10 -14.38 -9.84
C LEU A 251 -4.37 -14.03 -10.64
N SER A 252 -5.16 -15.03 -10.93
CA SER A 252 -6.43 -14.86 -11.67
C SER A 252 -7.50 -14.11 -10.85
N SER A 253 -7.44 -14.16 -9.52
CA SER A 253 -8.37 -13.49 -8.63
C SER A 253 -7.93 -12.07 -8.31
N ASN A 254 -8.79 -11.08 -8.59
CA ASN A 254 -8.54 -9.68 -8.24
C ASN A 254 -8.37 -9.49 -6.72
N LEU A 255 -9.22 -10.14 -5.90
CA LEU A 255 -9.12 -10.08 -4.44
C LEU A 255 -7.73 -10.50 -3.96
N LEU A 256 -7.18 -11.60 -4.52
CA LEU A 256 -5.86 -12.09 -4.13
C LEU A 256 -4.74 -11.15 -4.58
N ASN A 257 -4.84 -10.57 -5.77
CA ASN A 257 -3.87 -9.59 -6.25
C ASN A 257 -3.86 -8.33 -5.38
N GLU A 258 -5.02 -7.82 -5.04
CA GLU A 258 -5.14 -6.69 -4.13
C GLU A 258 -4.68 -7.03 -2.70
N ASN A 259 -4.87 -8.27 -2.24
CA ASN A 259 -4.38 -8.73 -0.93
C ASN A 259 -2.85 -8.79 -0.83
N ILE A 260 -2.13 -8.94 -1.96
CA ILE A 260 -0.67 -8.91 -1.98
C ILE A 260 -0.14 -7.53 -1.53
N LEU A 261 -0.83 -6.45 -1.91
CA LEU A 261 -0.47 -5.09 -1.50
C LEU A 261 -0.78 -4.89 -0.01
N ASP A 262 0.19 -4.39 0.75
CA ASP A 262 -0.14 -3.75 2.02
C ASP A 262 -0.58 -2.29 1.77
N ASP A 263 -1.19 -1.69 2.78
CA ASP A 263 -1.80 -0.36 2.63
C ASP A 263 -0.79 0.74 2.29
N VAL A 264 0.46 0.62 2.77
CA VAL A 264 1.54 1.54 2.42
C VAL A 264 1.95 1.39 0.96
N GLN A 265 2.05 0.15 0.47
CA GLN A 265 2.36 -0.12 -0.94
C GLN A 265 1.20 0.30 -1.86
N ALA A 266 -0.05 0.15 -1.41
CA ALA A 266 -1.21 0.65 -2.12
C ALA A 266 -1.19 2.19 -2.24
N LEU A 267 -0.89 2.91 -1.16
CA LEU A 267 -0.70 4.38 -1.20
C LEU A 267 0.49 4.81 -2.05
N TYR A 268 1.58 4.03 -2.03
CA TYR A 268 2.72 4.26 -2.91
C TYR A 268 2.34 4.09 -4.39
N ARG A 269 1.49 3.11 -4.72
CA ARG A 269 0.87 2.95 -6.05
C ARG A 269 0.12 4.21 -6.46
N VAL A 270 -0.78 4.71 -5.59
CA VAL A 270 -1.55 5.94 -5.81
C VAL A 270 -0.63 7.12 -6.14
N LYS A 271 0.38 7.36 -5.29
CA LYS A 271 1.37 8.43 -5.51
C LYS A 271 2.13 8.27 -6.82
N SER A 272 2.54 7.04 -7.16
CA SER A 272 3.33 6.78 -8.37
C SER A 272 2.51 6.98 -9.64
N ILE A 273 1.25 6.55 -9.64
CA ILE A 273 0.33 6.76 -10.76
C ILE A 273 0.05 8.26 -10.92
N ALA A 274 -0.30 8.95 -9.84
CA ALA A 274 -0.56 10.39 -9.87
C ALA A 274 0.62 11.19 -10.45
N LYS A 275 1.86 10.83 -10.05
CA LYS A 275 3.05 11.48 -10.59
C LYS A 275 3.19 11.24 -12.08
N ARG A 276 2.98 10.01 -12.56
CA ARG A 276 3.07 9.67 -13.99
C ARG A 276 1.99 10.39 -14.79
N THR A 277 0.76 10.47 -14.27
CA THR A 277 -0.35 11.18 -14.93
C THR A 277 -0.03 12.68 -15.03
N ALA A 278 0.44 13.30 -13.97
CA ALA A 278 0.85 14.70 -13.98
C ALA A 278 2.00 14.98 -14.96
N GLU A 279 2.94 14.03 -15.13
CA GLU A 279 4.00 14.13 -16.13
C GLU A 279 3.47 14.04 -17.56
N LEU A 280 2.35 13.31 -17.79
CA LEU A 280 1.68 13.23 -19.10
C LEU A 280 0.85 14.48 -19.43
N GLU A 281 0.34 15.18 -18.42
CA GLU A 281 -0.44 16.43 -18.62
C GLU A 281 0.43 17.60 -19.11
N VAL A 282 1.74 17.51 -18.99
CA VAL A 282 2.69 18.54 -19.42
C VAL A 282 3.29 18.17 -20.80
N ILE A 283 2.44 17.97 -21.79
CA ILE A 283 2.90 17.85 -23.18
C ILE A 283 2.94 19.28 -23.76
N ASN A 284 4.10 19.89 -23.71
CA ASN A 284 4.35 21.16 -24.38
C ASN A 284 4.59 20.91 -25.86
N LEU A 285 3.51 20.91 -26.64
CA LEU A 285 3.57 20.90 -28.09
C LEU A 285 3.55 22.34 -28.61
N THR A 286 4.38 22.61 -29.60
CA THR A 286 4.25 23.83 -30.39
C THR A 286 2.92 23.81 -31.17
N PRO A 287 2.33 24.97 -31.52
CA PRO A 287 1.10 25.01 -32.32
C PRO A 287 1.19 24.22 -33.63
N GLN A 288 2.38 24.13 -34.21
CA GLN A 288 2.64 23.37 -35.43
C GLN A 288 2.58 21.86 -35.20
N GLU A 289 3.30 21.37 -34.19
CA GLU A 289 3.26 19.94 -33.80
C GLU A 289 1.86 19.50 -33.37
N LEU A 290 1.16 20.38 -32.66
CA LEU A 290 -0.23 20.13 -32.28
C LEU A 290 -1.13 19.99 -33.50
N ASN A 291 -1.01 20.90 -34.49
CA ASN A 291 -1.77 20.86 -35.73
C ASN A 291 -1.46 19.59 -36.53
N GLU A 292 -0.22 19.17 -36.64
CA GLU A 292 0.16 17.94 -37.33
C GLU A 292 -0.49 16.70 -36.67
N LYS A 293 -0.43 16.63 -35.34
CA LYS A 293 -1.04 15.50 -34.61
C LYS A 293 -2.56 15.49 -34.70
N ILE A 294 -3.20 16.64 -34.58
CA ILE A 294 -4.65 16.77 -34.73
C ILE A 294 -5.10 16.38 -36.16
N THR A 295 -4.37 16.84 -37.17
CA THR A 295 -4.64 16.50 -38.56
C THR A 295 -4.45 15.00 -38.82
N ALA A 296 -3.42 14.38 -38.26
CA ALA A 296 -3.18 12.95 -38.39
C ALA A 296 -4.32 12.07 -37.84
N VAL A 297 -5.04 12.55 -36.80
CA VAL A 297 -6.24 11.87 -36.27
C VAL A 297 -7.57 12.40 -36.85
N GLY A 298 -7.49 13.14 -37.94
CA GLY A 298 -8.67 13.61 -38.72
C GLY A 298 -9.36 14.85 -38.16
N GLY A 299 -8.72 15.57 -37.25
CA GLY A 299 -9.18 16.87 -36.76
C GLY A 299 -8.70 18.03 -37.66
N LYS A 300 -9.22 19.26 -37.42
CA LYS A 300 -8.78 20.49 -38.03
C LYS A 300 -8.51 21.53 -36.95
N PHE A 301 -7.24 21.88 -36.75
CA PHE A 301 -6.86 22.87 -35.77
C PHE A 301 -6.67 24.25 -36.42
N ASN A 302 -7.36 25.22 -35.89
CA ASN A 302 -7.33 26.61 -36.42
C ASN A 302 -6.38 27.53 -35.60
N GLY A 303 -5.60 26.97 -34.71
CA GLY A 303 -4.60 27.68 -33.88
C GLY A 303 -5.13 28.38 -32.63
N THR A 304 -6.44 28.44 -32.43
CA THR A 304 -7.03 29.18 -31.29
C THR A 304 -7.99 28.38 -30.42
N ASN A 305 -8.60 27.33 -30.96
CA ASN A 305 -9.59 26.55 -30.22
C ASN A 305 -9.34 25.04 -30.40
N PHE A 306 -8.81 24.40 -29.37
CA PHE A 306 -8.59 22.96 -29.37
C PHE A 306 -9.92 22.18 -29.37
N ASP A 307 -10.92 22.62 -28.60
CA ASP A 307 -12.21 21.93 -28.48
C ASP A 307 -12.98 21.87 -29.79
N GLY A 308 -12.82 22.91 -30.63
CA GLY A 308 -13.42 22.95 -31.97
C GLY A 308 -12.69 22.09 -33.01
N SER A 309 -11.50 21.57 -32.72
CA SER A 309 -10.66 20.86 -33.70
C SER A 309 -11.28 19.57 -34.24
N PHE A 310 -12.17 18.95 -33.48
CA PHE A 310 -12.89 17.73 -33.86
C PHE A 310 -14.36 17.97 -34.21
N THR A 311 -14.78 19.22 -34.27
CA THR A 311 -16.12 19.57 -34.68
C THR A 311 -16.29 19.30 -36.20
N ARG A 312 -17.28 18.52 -36.56
CA ARG A 312 -17.65 18.22 -37.96
C ARG A 312 -19.04 18.74 -38.23
N THR A 313 -19.16 19.53 -39.27
CA THR A 313 -20.43 19.89 -39.80
C THR A 313 -20.78 18.95 -40.95
N ILE A 314 -21.79 18.12 -40.75
CA ILE A 314 -22.31 17.24 -41.81
C ILE A 314 -23.50 17.90 -42.42
N THR A 315 -23.41 18.25 -43.70
CA THR A 315 -24.55 18.73 -44.47
C THR A 315 -25.20 17.52 -45.14
N THR A 316 -26.35 17.11 -44.65
CA THR A 316 -27.16 16.06 -45.28
C THR A 316 -28.31 16.68 -46.05
N GLN A 317 -28.82 15.96 -47.07
CA GLN A 317 -30.10 16.31 -47.65
C GLN A 317 -31.17 16.26 -46.56
N ARG A 318 -32.06 17.22 -46.53
CA ARG A 318 -33.17 17.29 -45.57
C ARG A 318 -33.97 15.97 -45.68
N LEU A 319 -34.07 15.25 -44.58
CA LEU A 319 -34.95 14.10 -44.49
C LEU A 319 -36.41 14.61 -44.69
N ALA A 320 -37.17 13.89 -45.52
CA ALA A 320 -38.59 14.23 -45.77
C ALA A 320 -39.38 14.22 -44.45
N ASP A 321 -39.05 13.30 -43.54
CA ASP A 321 -39.63 13.21 -42.20
C ASP A 321 -38.58 13.57 -41.15
N GLN A 322 -38.84 14.65 -40.42
CA GLN A 322 -38.01 15.02 -39.29
C GLN A 322 -38.37 14.13 -38.10
N PRO A 323 -37.36 13.57 -37.38
CA PRO A 323 -37.63 12.79 -36.17
C PRO A 323 -38.30 13.68 -35.11
N GLN A 324 -39.37 13.18 -34.51
CA GLN A 324 -40.13 13.90 -33.48
C GLN A 324 -39.33 14.05 -32.17
N SER A 325 -38.40 13.14 -31.91
CA SER A 325 -37.52 13.21 -30.77
C SER A 325 -36.17 12.54 -31.07
N ILE A 326 -35.11 13.05 -30.43
CA ILE A 326 -33.77 12.46 -30.46
C ILE A 326 -33.41 12.11 -29.02
N ASN A 327 -33.19 10.83 -28.75
CA ASN A 327 -32.71 10.36 -27.46
C ASN A 327 -31.22 9.98 -27.57
N LEU A 328 -30.37 10.71 -26.88
CA LEU A 328 -28.96 10.40 -26.75
C LEU A 328 -28.75 9.69 -25.42
N VAL A 329 -28.33 8.44 -25.46
CA VAL A 329 -27.94 7.68 -24.26
C VAL A 329 -26.43 7.62 -24.19
N LEU A 330 -25.87 8.29 -23.22
CA LEU A 330 -24.43 8.24 -22.91
C LEU A 330 -24.24 7.24 -21.78
N GLY A 331 -23.67 6.06 -22.10
CA GLY A 331 -23.30 5.04 -21.13
C GLY A 331 -21.90 5.32 -20.59
N GLU A 332 -21.80 5.95 -19.44
CA GLU A 332 -20.50 6.16 -18.79
C GLU A 332 -19.91 4.83 -18.32
N SER A 333 -18.63 4.64 -18.59
CA SER A 333 -17.89 3.40 -18.24
C SER A 333 -18.45 2.11 -18.85
N TYR A 334 -19.31 2.23 -19.88
CA TYR A 334 -19.89 1.10 -20.58
C TYR A 334 -18.97 0.65 -21.71
N GLY A 335 -18.17 -0.40 -21.46
CA GLY A 335 -17.22 -0.92 -22.43
C GLY A 335 -17.88 -1.60 -23.63
N LEU A 336 -17.12 -1.77 -24.72
CA LEU A 336 -17.59 -2.45 -25.94
C LEU A 336 -17.73 -3.98 -25.74
N TRP A 337 -17.16 -4.53 -24.67
CA TRP A 337 -17.09 -5.98 -24.42
C TRP A 337 -18.44 -6.72 -24.51
N PRO A 338 -19.62 -6.16 -24.10
CA PRO A 338 -20.89 -6.86 -24.24
C PRO A 338 -21.32 -7.07 -25.70
N PHE A 339 -20.70 -6.34 -26.65
CA PHE A 339 -21.01 -6.43 -28.09
C PHE A 339 -19.99 -7.27 -28.86
N LEU A 340 -18.93 -7.75 -28.21
CA LEU A 340 -17.94 -8.62 -28.84
C LEU A 340 -18.47 -10.05 -28.90
N ALA A 341 -18.30 -10.71 -30.05
CA ALA A 341 -18.78 -12.07 -30.29
C ALA A 341 -18.16 -13.12 -29.33
N GLU A 342 -17.02 -12.81 -28.76
CA GLU A 342 -16.27 -13.65 -27.82
C GLU A 342 -16.95 -13.74 -26.44
N TYR A 343 -17.79 -12.80 -26.06
CA TYR A 343 -18.49 -12.73 -24.77
C TYR A 343 -19.97 -13.09 -24.88
N ASN A 344 -20.24 -14.15 -25.51
CA ASN A 344 -21.43 -14.78 -26.04
C ASN A 344 -22.84 -14.40 -25.51
N GLU A 345 -23.28 -14.82 -24.33
CA GLU A 345 -24.72 -14.76 -24.09
C GLU A 345 -25.31 -13.36 -23.76
N PRO A 346 -24.73 -12.56 -22.86
CA PRO A 346 -25.27 -11.22 -22.61
C PRO A 346 -25.08 -10.28 -23.80
N GLY A 347 -23.95 -10.42 -24.50
CA GLY A 347 -23.64 -9.58 -25.66
C GLY A 347 -24.52 -9.89 -26.86
N ALA A 348 -24.80 -11.15 -27.14
CA ALA A 348 -25.70 -11.58 -28.22
C ALA A 348 -27.11 -11.05 -28.00
N TYR A 349 -27.61 -11.09 -26.78
CA TYR A 349 -28.93 -10.55 -26.44
C TYR A 349 -29.01 -9.03 -26.69
N LEU A 350 -28.02 -8.27 -26.24
CA LEU A 350 -27.96 -6.81 -26.42
C LEU A 350 -27.87 -6.43 -27.90
N VAL A 351 -27.05 -7.14 -28.65
CA VAL A 351 -26.92 -6.94 -30.12
C VAL A 351 -28.22 -7.26 -30.82
N GLU A 352 -28.91 -8.33 -30.44
CA GLU A 352 -30.20 -8.71 -31.00
C GLU A 352 -31.29 -7.66 -30.69
N GLN A 353 -31.37 -7.19 -29.44
CA GLN A 353 -32.30 -6.13 -29.06
C GLN A 353 -32.00 -4.81 -29.81
N GLY A 354 -30.72 -4.43 -29.91
CA GLY A 354 -30.31 -3.28 -30.69
C GLY A 354 -30.67 -3.38 -32.17
N ARG A 355 -30.51 -4.55 -32.81
CA ARG A 355 -30.91 -4.80 -34.18
C ARG A 355 -32.42 -4.73 -34.35
N LYS A 356 -33.18 -5.31 -33.43
CA LYS A 356 -34.65 -5.21 -33.46
C LYS A 356 -35.14 -3.77 -33.38
N TYR A 357 -34.48 -2.99 -32.49
CA TYR A 357 -34.79 -1.58 -32.36
C TYR A 357 -34.40 -0.76 -33.57
N ALA A 358 -33.22 -1.02 -34.14
CA ALA A 358 -32.74 -0.38 -35.36
C ALA A 358 -33.56 -0.70 -36.58
N ALA A 359 -34.17 -1.87 -36.65
CA ALA A 359 -35.07 -2.29 -37.72
C ALA A 359 -36.50 -1.73 -37.60
N SER A 360 -36.83 -1.04 -36.48
CA SER A 360 -38.11 -0.40 -36.29
C SER A 360 -38.27 0.80 -37.27
N PRO A 361 -39.38 0.93 -37.99
CA PRO A 361 -39.60 2.05 -38.90
C PRO A 361 -39.54 3.43 -38.23
N GLN A 362 -39.64 3.49 -36.92
CA GLN A 362 -39.64 4.73 -36.13
C GLN A 362 -38.27 5.05 -35.52
N ALA A 363 -37.26 4.18 -35.66
CA ALA A 363 -35.97 4.40 -35.07
C ALA A 363 -34.88 4.50 -36.15
N MET A 364 -34.33 5.70 -36.35
CA MET A 364 -32.99 5.82 -36.93
C MET A 364 -31.96 5.56 -35.85
N SER A 365 -31.45 4.35 -35.77
CA SER A 365 -30.37 4.08 -34.86
C SER A 365 -29.03 4.20 -35.55
N THR A 366 -28.27 5.20 -35.19
CA THR A 366 -26.82 5.18 -35.42
C THR A 366 -26.20 4.58 -34.17
N GLN A 367 -25.88 3.32 -34.22
CA GLN A 367 -24.96 2.74 -33.21
C GLN A 367 -23.59 3.34 -33.49
N LEU A 368 -23.27 4.40 -32.80
CA LEU A 368 -21.91 4.88 -32.77
C LEU A 368 -21.11 3.95 -31.83
N SER A 369 -20.28 3.14 -32.44
CA SER A 369 -19.18 2.46 -31.70
C SER A 369 -18.11 3.45 -31.25
N LEU A 370 -18.53 4.47 -30.49
CA LEU A 370 -17.61 5.43 -29.86
C LEU A 370 -16.90 4.86 -28.63
N ALA A 371 -17.18 3.63 -28.30
CA ALA A 371 -16.52 2.93 -27.21
C ALA A 371 -15.11 2.40 -27.55
N GLN A 372 -14.58 2.66 -28.73
CA GLN A 372 -13.18 2.38 -29.00
C GLN A 372 -12.31 3.33 -28.18
N GLY A 373 -11.86 2.90 -27.05
CA GLY A 373 -10.81 3.53 -26.28
C GLY A 373 -11.11 3.89 -24.83
N THR A 374 -12.32 3.71 -24.34
CA THR A 374 -12.64 4.11 -22.95
C THR A 374 -12.76 2.96 -21.95
N GLY A 375 -12.53 1.74 -22.36
CA GLY A 375 -12.83 0.55 -21.56
C GLY A 375 -11.64 -0.24 -21.03
N THR A 376 -10.41 0.20 -21.23
CA THR A 376 -9.23 -0.52 -20.74
C THR A 376 -8.30 0.40 -19.99
N MET A 377 -8.56 0.58 -18.73
CA MET A 377 -7.54 0.91 -17.75
C MET A 377 -7.74 0.07 -16.50
#